data_5b3bb9337af0fd817b3da1152f1af161
#
_entry.id   5b3bb9337af0fd817b3da1152f1af161
#
_cell.length_a   1.000
_cell.length_b   1.000
_cell.length_c   1.000
_cell.angle_alpha   90.00
_cell.angle_beta   90.00
_cell.angle_gamma   90.00
#
_symmetry.space_group_name_H-M   'P 1'
#
loop_
_entity.id
_entity.type
_entity.pdbx_description
1 polymer ?
#
loop_
_entity_poly.entity_id
_entity_poly.type
_entity_poly.pdbx_seq_one_letter_code
_entity_poly.pdbx_strand_id
1 'polypeptide(L)'
;MEFTLHALRRSTLIRFVASALLLTLAACSQLSDTRKPPPDKNAPRAQLSIGYSLLYQEADGIPKLKWILMFKDKPEEMGRLTNELVSYYQQLADTMQRLSKQYPAMRIDVAAMSEIEGDERKAIGADLAKDLAPVIGKTGVDFEREALLMFYNSLNEQRHLTGVMVGLETDPALRKFLETTKAQLEARYAKVGALLNRRYFTQ
;
A
#
# COMPACT_ATOMS: atom_id res chain seq x y z
N MET A 1 44.85 -15.99 21.60
CA MET A 1 44.35 -14.69 22.08
C MET A 1 43.60 -13.90 20.97
N GLU A 2 43.06 -14.62 19.96
CA GLU A 2 42.40 -13.99 18.76
C GLU A 2 40.87 -14.19 18.68
N PHE A 3 40.28 -14.92 19.60
CA PHE A 3 38.83 -15.23 19.53
C PHE A 3 37.90 -14.15 20.08
N THR A 4 38.41 -13.16 20.80
CA THR A 4 37.58 -12.14 21.47
C THR A 4 37.28 -10.91 20.60
N LEU A 5 38.06 -10.62 19.57
CA LEU A 5 37.86 -9.45 18.70
C LEU A 5 36.75 -9.62 17.65
N HIS A 6 36.48 -10.82 17.21
CA HIS A 6 35.41 -11.10 16.20
C HIS A 6 34.00 -11.00 16.77
N ALA A 7 33.80 -11.31 18.04
CA ALA A 7 32.49 -11.25 18.69
C ALA A 7 32.02 -9.81 18.94
N LEU A 8 32.96 -8.93 19.31
CA LEU A 8 32.65 -7.50 19.53
C LEU A 8 32.27 -6.74 18.23
N ARG A 9 32.88 -7.14 17.11
CA ARG A 9 32.62 -6.47 15.82
C ARG A 9 31.25 -6.81 15.23
N ARG A 10 30.74 -8.01 15.50
CA ARG A 10 29.39 -8.44 15.06
C ARG A 10 28.28 -7.76 15.88
N SER A 11 28.49 -7.59 17.19
CA SER A 11 27.46 -6.98 18.05
C SER A 11 27.28 -5.48 17.79
N THR A 12 28.34 -4.75 17.42
CA THR A 12 28.26 -3.34 17.06
C THR A 12 27.60 -3.12 15.71
N LEU A 13 27.87 -3.96 14.72
CA LEU A 13 27.20 -3.87 13.40
C LEU A 13 25.69 -4.13 13.50
N ILE A 14 25.27 -5.11 14.29
CA ILE A 14 23.85 -5.43 14.52
C ILE A 14 23.13 -4.27 15.22
N ARG A 15 23.80 -3.62 16.17
CA ARG A 15 23.24 -2.44 16.87
C ARG A 15 23.09 -1.22 15.95
N PHE A 16 24.00 -1.00 15.02
CA PHE A 16 23.91 0.10 14.04
C PHE A 16 22.81 -0.15 13.00
N VAL A 17 22.65 -1.38 12.54
CA VAL A 17 21.59 -1.75 11.59
C VAL A 17 20.21 -1.65 12.26
N ALA A 18 20.08 -2.09 13.50
CA ALA A 18 18.82 -1.96 14.25
C ALA A 18 18.45 -0.50 14.55
N SER A 19 19.42 0.37 14.85
CA SER A 19 19.17 1.80 15.06
C SER A 19 18.81 2.53 13.77
N ALA A 20 19.41 2.17 12.63
CA ALA A 20 19.07 2.74 11.33
C ALA A 20 17.67 2.30 10.87
N LEU A 21 17.26 1.06 11.20
CA LEU A 21 15.94 0.54 10.87
C LEU A 21 14.82 1.24 11.66
N LEU A 22 15.06 1.55 12.94
CA LEU A 22 14.12 2.29 13.78
C LEU A 22 13.94 3.74 13.33
N LEU A 23 14.97 4.38 12.77
CA LEU A 23 14.89 5.74 12.25
C LEU A 23 14.10 5.83 10.93
N THR A 24 14.11 4.78 10.11
CA THR A 24 13.34 4.77 8.86
C THR A 24 11.84 4.48 9.10
N LEU A 25 11.49 3.75 10.15
CA LEU A 25 10.10 3.55 10.55
C LEU A 25 9.45 4.85 11.10
N ALA A 26 10.23 5.73 11.71
CA ALA A 26 9.76 7.05 12.15
C ALA A 26 9.48 8.01 10.99
N ALA A 27 10.09 7.82 9.81
CA ALA A 27 9.83 8.66 8.63
C ALA A 27 8.45 8.43 8.01
N CYS A 28 7.81 7.28 8.24
CA CYS A 28 6.42 7.04 7.82
C CYS A 28 5.39 7.77 8.69
N SER A 29 5.77 8.27 9.87
CA SER A 29 4.84 8.98 10.77
C SER A 29 4.74 10.49 10.52
N GLN A 30 5.54 11.06 9.60
CA GLN A 30 5.51 12.50 9.29
C GLN A 30 4.67 12.88 8.05
N LEU A 31 3.78 12.01 7.60
CA LEU A 31 2.78 12.33 6.55
C LEU A 31 1.51 12.96 7.13
N SER A 32 1.59 13.57 8.29
CA SER A 32 0.49 14.32 8.86
C SER A 32 0.70 15.82 8.70
N ASP A 33 -0.33 16.48 8.23
CA ASP A 33 -0.74 17.84 8.55
C ASP A 33 -0.42 19.02 7.64
N THR A 34 -0.20 18.82 6.36
CA THR A 34 -0.43 19.93 5.41
C THR A 34 -1.69 19.76 4.57
N ARG A 35 -2.53 18.75 4.88
CA ARG A 35 -3.75 18.49 4.11
C ARG A 35 -4.82 19.52 4.46
N LYS A 36 -5.31 20.22 3.44
CA LYS A 36 -6.47 21.11 3.58
C LYS A 36 -7.65 20.30 4.15
N PRO A 37 -8.43 20.87 5.10
CA PRO A 37 -9.62 20.20 5.63
C PRO A 37 -10.54 19.78 4.50
N PRO A 38 -11.26 18.64 4.64
CA PRO A 38 -12.18 18.19 3.61
C PRO A 38 -13.25 19.24 3.37
N PRO A 39 -13.64 19.48 2.13
CA PRO A 39 -14.83 20.27 1.80
C PRO A 39 -16.08 19.60 2.39
N ASP A 40 -17.22 20.30 2.40
CA ASP A 40 -18.49 19.75 2.90
C ASP A 40 -18.70 18.31 2.40
N LYS A 41 -18.70 17.36 3.33
CA LYS A 41 -18.73 15.91 3.05
C LYS A 41 -19.96 15.47 2.25
N ASN A 42 -21.01 16.31 2.20
CA ASN A 42 -22.28 16.00 1.55
C ASN A 42 -22.31 16.39 0.07
N ALA A 43 -21.36 17.18 -0.43
CA ALA A 43 -21.32 17.53 -1.85
C ALA A 43 -20.67 16.37 -2.65
N PRO A 44 -21.27 15.90 -3.78
CA PRO A 44 -20.72 14.79 -4.57
C PRO A 44 -19.25 14.99 -4.98
N ARG A 45 -18.85 16.21 -5.30
CA ARG A 45 -17.44 16.53 -5.64
C ARG A 45 -16.51 16.41 -4.42
N ALA A 46 -17.01 16.70 -3.22
CA ALA A 46 -16.25 16.49 -1.99
C ALA A 46 -16.01 15.01 -1.71
N GLN A 47 -17.04 14.18 -1.88
CA GLN A 47 -16.94 12.73 -1.75
C GLN A 47 -15.95 12.13 -2.76
N LEU A 48 -15.99 12.60 -4.02
CA LEU A 48 -15.02 12.20 -5.04
C LEU A 48 -13.59 12.61 -4.67
N SER A 49 -13.39 13.82 -4.13
CA SER A 49 -12.06 14.26 -3.69
C SER A 49 -11.51 13.40 -2.56
N ILE A 50 -12.36 12.99 -1.63
CA ILE A 50 -12.02 12.01 -0.59
C ILE A 50 -11.64 10.66 -1.23
N GLY A 51 -12.48 10.15 -2.14
CA GLY A 51 -12.24 8.89 -2.84
C GLY A 51 -10.93 8.88 -3.65
N TYR A 52 -10.66 9.95 -4.40
CA TYR A 52 -9.38 10.11 -5.12
C TYR A 52 -8.18 10.14 -4.17
N SER A 53 -8.30 10.81 -3.02
CA SER A 53 -7.22 10.87 -2.04
C SER A 53 -6.96 9.52 -1.39
N LEU A 54 -7.99 8.74 -1.06
CA LEU A 54 -7.85 7.37 -0.54
C LEU A 54 -7.19 6.46 -1.58
N LEU A 55 -7.68 6.46 -2.81
CA LEU A 55 -7.13 5.66 -3.90
C LEU A 55 -5.65 6.01 -4.16
N TYR A 56 -5.31 7.30 -4.14
CA TYR A 56 -3.94 7.76 -4.33
C TYR A 56 -3.03 7.37 -3.17
N GLN A 57 -3.47 7.51 -1.92
CA GLN A 57 -2.68 7.14 -0.74
C GLN A 57 -2.28 5.67 -0.76
N GLU A 58 -3.21 4.80 -1.14
CA GLU A 58 -2.93 3.38 -1.28
C GLU A 58 -1.97 3.10 -2.44
N ALA A 59 -2.22 3.72 -3.60
CA ALA A 59 -1.38 3.56 -4.78
C ALA A 59 0.07 4.04 -4.55
N ASP A 60 0.26 5.11 -3.78
CA ASP A 60 1.58 5.63 -3.39
C ASP A 60 2.23 4.82 -2.25
N GLY A 61 1.43 4.17 -1.42
CA GLY A 61 1.89 3.37 -0.26
C GLY A 61 2.48 2.02 -0.64
N ILE A 62 1.83 1.25 -1.49
CA ILE A 62 2.23 -0.12 -1.86
C ILE A 62 3.66 -0.20 -2.45
N PRO A 63 4.09 0.68 -3.37
CA PRO A 63 5.46 0.65 -3.89
C PRO A 63 6.54 0.84 -2.82
N LYS A 64 6.24 1.54 -1.73
CA LYS A 64 7.17 1.75 -0.62
C LYS A 64 7.49 0.47 0.15
N LEU A 65 6.63 -0.55 0.05
CA LEU A 65 6.86 -1.87 0.64
C LEU A 65 7.76 -2.75 -0.23
N LYS A 66 8.11 -2.33 -1.45
CA LYS A 66 8.88 -3.12 -2.41
C LYS A 66 10.16 -3.69 -1.80
N TRP A 67 10.92 -2.89 -1.07
CA TRP A 67 12.18 -3.31 -0.48
C TRP A 67 11.99 -4.42 0.56
N ILE A 68 10.93 -4.37 1.40
CA ILE A 68 10.58 -5.41 2.36
C ILE A 68 10.27 -6.72 1.62
N LEU A 69 9.42 -6.62 0.60
CA LEU A 69 8.95 -7.76 -0.17
C LEU A 69 10.07 -8.42 -1.02
N MET A 70 11.12 -7.67 -1.38
CA MET A 70 12.25 -8.19 -2.17
C MET A 70 13.25 -9.01 -1.35
N PHE A 71 13.44 -8.72 -0.07
CA PHE A 71 14.44 -9.41 0.77
C PHE A 71 13.99 -10.74 1.33
N LYS A 72 12.72 -11.11 1.18
CA LYS A 72 12.20 -12.39 1.65
C LYS A 72 12.27 -13.43 0.55
N ASP A 73 12.73 -14.62 0.93
CA ASP A 73 12.61 -15.81 0.08
C ASP A 73 11.14 -16.11 -0.14
N LYS A 74 10.78 -16.30 -1.38
CA LYS A 74 9.42 -16.58 -1.82
C LYS A 74 9.42 -17.36 -3.13
N PRO A 75 8.38 -18.18 -3.39
CA PRO A 75 8.22 -18.86 -4.66
C PRO A 75 8.23 -17.87 -5.83
N GLU A 76 8.73 -18.32 -6.97
CA GLU A 76 8.85 -17.48 -8.17
C GLU A 76 7.51 -16.87 -8.59
N GLU A 77 6.41 -17.63 -8.50
CA GLU A 77 5.06 -17.15 -8.82
C GLU A 77 4.64 -15.98 -7.92
N MET A 78 4.90 -16.08 -6.61
CA MET A 78 4.66 -15.00 -5.66
C MET A 78 5.53 -13.77 -5.98
N GLY A 79 6.79 -13.99 -6.34
CA GLY A 79 7.71 -12.94 -6.74
C GLY A 79 7.23 -12.19 -7.98
N ARG A 80 6.77 -12.90 -9.01
CA ARG A 80 6.19 -12.28 -10.22
C ARG A 80 4.94 -11.49 -9.92
N LEU A 81 4.01 -12.05 -9.14
CA LEU A 81 2.78 -11.37 -8.74
C LEU A 81 3.06 -10.10 -7.94
N THR A 82 3.95 -10.18 -6.96
CA THR A 82 4.35 -9.01 -6.15
C THR A 82 4.93 -7.90 -7.01
N ASN A 83 5.84 -8.23 -7.95
CA ASN A 83 6.43 -7.24 -8.85
C ASN A 83 5.38 -6.61 -9.79
N GLU A 84 4.44 -7.40 -10.29
CA GLU A 84 3.33 -6.89 -11.10
C GLU A 84 2.46 -5.92 -10.32
N LEU A 85 2.10 -6.26 -9.08
CA LEU A 85 1.27 -5.41 -8.22
C LEU A 85 1.98 -4.09 -7.87
N VAL A 86 3.24 -4.17 -7.43
CA VAL A 86 4.05 -2.98 -7.12
C VAL A 86 4.17 -2.06 -8.34
N SER A 87 4.44 -2.63 -9.53
CA SER A 87 4.54 -1.85 -10.77
C SER A 87 3.20 -1.21 -11.16
N TYR A 88 2.11 -1.93 -10.98
CA TYR A 88 0.77 -1.40 -11.24
C TYR A 88 0.44 -0.20 -10.33
N TYR A 89 0.68 -0.34 -9.03
CA TYR A 89 0.40 0.72 -8.08
C TYR A 89 1.28 1.96 -8.31
N GLN A 90 2.55 1.78 -8.66
CA GLN A 90 3.41 2.89 -9.06
C GLN A 90 2.84 3.64 -10.28
N GLN A 91 2.44 2.91 -11.33
CA GLN A 91 1.85 3.50 -12.53
C GLN A 91 0.51 4.19 -12.24
N LEU A 92 -0.29 3.64 -11.34
CA LEU A 92 -1.55 4.24 -10.90
C LEU A 92 -1.29 5.57 -10.17
N ALA A 93 -0.37 5.59 -9.22
CA ALA A 93 0.01 6.80 -8.49
C ALA A 93 0.52 7.90 -9.43
N ASP A 94 1.46 7.55 -10.33
CA ASP A 94 2.01 8.49 -11.33
C ASP A 94 0.92 9.04 -12.25
N THR A 95 -0.03 8.18 -12.67
CA THR A 95 -1.16 8.59 -13.50
C THR A 95 -2.09 9.53 -12.74
N MET A 96 -2.40 9.23 -11.50
CA MET A 96 -3.24 10.09 -10.66
C MET A 96 -2.60 11.44 -10.39
N GLN A 97 -1.30 11.51 -10.14
CA GLN A 97 -0.56 12.77 -10.00
C GLN A 97 -0.63 13.62 -11.29
N ARG A 98 -0.48 12.99 -12.45
CA ARG A 98 -0.57 13.67 -13.74
C ARG A 98 -1.99 14.19 -13.99
N LEU A 99 -3.01 13.34 -13.77
CA LEU A 99 -4.41 13.72 -13.95
C LEU A 99 -4.85 14.82 -12.98
N SER A 100 -4.40 14.80 -11.73
CA SER A 100 -4.74 15.84 -10.75
C SER A 100 -4.23 17.24 -11.15
N LYS A 101 -3.10 17.29 -11.88
CA LYS A 101 -2.58 18.55 -12.46
C LYS A 101 -3.40 19.00 -13.67
N GLN A 102 -3.89 18.06 -14.47
CA GLN A 102 -4.68 18.33 -15.67
C GLN A 102 -6.15 18.66 -15.34
N TYR A 103 -6.68 18.01 -14.31
CA TYR A 103 -8.09 18.14 -13.87
C TYR A 103 -8.12 18.64 -12.42
N PRO A 104 -8.21 19.96 -12.17
CA PRO A 104 -8.20 20.51 -10.80
C PRO A 104 -9.35 19.98 -9.92
N ALA A 105 -10.41 19.45 -10.54
CA ALA A 105 -11.51 18.80 -9.84
C ALA A 105 -11.11 17.43 -9.24
N MET A 106 -10.05 16.79 -9.73
CA MET A 106 -9.48 15.56 -9.21
C MET A 106 -8.45 15.87 -8.11
N ARG A 107 -8.94 16.10 -6.90
CA ARG A 107 -8.06 16.35 -5.76
C ARG A 107 -7.60 15.02 -5.15
N ILE A 108 -6.28 14.90 -4.91
CA ILE A 108 -5.65 13.74 -4.29
C ILE A 108 -4.94 14.08 -2.98
N ASP A 109 -5.14 15.30 -2.48
CA ASP A 109 -4.43 15.92 -1.36
C ASP A 109 -5.35 16.32 -0.20
N VAL A 110 -6.60 15.85 -0.18
CA VAL A 110 -7.54 16.16 0.89
C VAL A 110 -7.40 15.18 2.06
N ALA A 111 -7.72 15.63 3.27
CA ALA A 111 -7.86 14.75 4.41
C ALA A 111 -9.07 13.83 4.17
N ALA A 112 -8.79 12.55 3.93
CA ALA A 112 -9.79 11.58 3.50
C ALA A 112 -10.40 10.77 4.65
N MET A 113 -9.81 10.86 5.84
CA MET A 113 -10.19 10.13 7.05
C MET A 113 -10.29 11.08 8.24
N SER A 114 -11.10 10.71 9.23
CA SER A 114 -11.06 11.33 10.55
C SER A 114 -9.72 11.03 11.23
N GLU A 115 -9.40 11.78 12.29
CA GLU A 115 -8.16 11.57 13.05
C GLU A 115 -8.07 10.14 13.61
N ILE A 116 -9.17 9.64 14.19
CA ILE A 116 -9.22 8.28 14.76
C ILE A 116 -9.03 7.19 13.69
N GLU A 117 -9.64 7.33 12.50
CA GLU A 117 -9.44 6.39 11.39
C GLU A 117 -7.99 6.45 10.86
N GLY A 118 -7.40 7.64 10.85
CA GLY A 118 -6.00 7.84 10.46
C GLY A 118 -5.04 7.16 11.42
N ASP A 119 -5.29 7.24 12.73
CA ASP A 119 -4.46 6.62 13.75
C ASP A 119 -4.63 5.10 13.78
N GLU A 120 -5.85 4.59 13.60
CA GLU A 120 -6.11 3.16 13.41
C GLU A 120 -5.31 2.61 12.23
N ARG A 121 -5.36 3.25 11.06
CA ARG A 121 -4.60 2.82 9.87
C ARG A 121 -3.09 2.87 10.09
N LYS A 122 -2.58 3.85 10.82
CA LYS A 122 -1.16 3.90 11.20
C LYS A 122 -0.78 2.72 12.08
N ALA A 123 -1.61 2.38 13.07
CA ALA A 123 -1.37 1.24 13.95
C ALA A 123 -1.36 -0.09 13.17
N ILE A 124 -2.37 -0.32 12.32
CA ILE A 124 -2.44 -1.49 11.43
C ILE A 124 -1.20 -1.55 10.51
N GLY A 125 -0.82 -0.43 9.92
CA GLY A 125 0.37 -0.35 9.05
C GLY A 125 1.67 -0.65 9.78
N ALA A 126 1.79 -0.23 11.05
CA ALA A 126 2.96 -0.52 11.88
C ALA A 126 3.07 -2.01 12.23
N ASP A 127 1.95 -2.66 12.57
CA ASP A 127 1.91 -4.10 12.84
C ASP A 127 2.23 -4.90 11.57
N LEU A 128 1.65 -4.54 10.43
CA LEU A 128 1.95 -5.16 9.15
C LEU A 128 3.43 -5.00 8.76
N ALA A 129 3.99 -3.80 8.94
CA ALA A 129 5.41 -3.56 8.67
C ALA A 129 6.32 -4.41 9.56
N LYS A 130 5.94 -4.65 10.83
CA LYS A 130 6.65 -5.54 11.75
C LYS A 130 6.56 -6.99 11.30
N ASP A 131 5.37 -7.46 10.93
CA ASP A 131 5.12 -8.83 10.47
C ASP A 131 5.87 -9.15 9.16
N LEU A 132 5.96 -8.18 8.27
CA LEU A 132 6.68 -8.31 7.00
C LEU A 132 8.19 -8.00 7.10
N ALA A 133 8.68 -7.50 8.24
CA ALA A 133 10.07 -7.05 8.39
C ALA A 133 11.09 -8.13 7.97
N PRO A 134 12.20 -7.75 7.28
CA PRO A 134 13.13 -8.71 6.69
C PRO A 134 13.80 -9.65 7.70
N VAL A 135 14.11 -9.16 8.91
CA VAL A 135 14.93 -9.87 9.91
C VAL A 135 14.09 -10.49 11.02
N ILE A 136 13.08 -9.76 11.50
CA ILE A 136 12.30 -10.12 12.70
C ILE A 136 10.85 -10.53 12.40
N GLY A 137 10.38 -10.30 11.18
CA GLY A 137 9.01 -10.60 10.78
C GLY A 137 8.82 -12.06 10.35
N LYS A 138 7.60 -12.38 9.95
CA LYS A 138 7.21 -13.68 9.42
C LYS A 138 8.09 -14.11 8.24
N THR A 139 8.30 -15.40 8.08
CA THR A 139 9.10 -16.00 6.99
C THR A 139 8.35 -17.16 6.33
N GLY A 140 8.82 -17.62 5.17
CA GLY A 140 8.25 -18.77 4.47
C GLY A 140 6.74 -18.63 4.21
N VAL A 141 6.00 -19.68 4.50
CA VAL A 141 4.55 -19.80 4.26
C VAL A 141 3.74 -18.71 4.99
N ASP A 142 4.13 -18.35 6.21
CA ASP A 142 3.41 -17.32 6.98
C ASP A 142 3.61 -15.92 6.39
N PHE A 143 4.83 -15.62 5.92
CA PHE A 143 5.10 -14.38 5.19
C PHE A 143 4.30 -14.31 3.88
N GLU A 144 4.32 -15.41 3.10
CA GLU A 144 3.59 -15.46 1.83
C GLU A 144 2.10 -15.23 2.03
N ARG A 145 1.50 -15.92 3.00
CA ARG A 145 0.08 -15.79 3.32
C ARG A 145 -0.27 -14.37 3.74
N GLU A 146 0.53 -13.76 4.62
CA GLU A 146 0.30 -12.40 5.10
C GLU A 146 0.38 -11.38 3.96
N ALA A 147 1.41 -11.47 3.13
CA ALA A 147 1.58 -10.58 1.99
C ALA A 147 0.45 -10.72 0.97
N LEU A 148 -0.01 -11.95 0.69
CA LEU A 148 -1.14 -12.18 -0.21
C LEU A 148 -2.46 -11.66 0.38
N LEU A 149 -2.69 -11.83 1.68
CA LEU A 149 -3.88 -11.30 2.36
C LEU A 149 -3.88 -9.76 2.36
N MET A 150 -2.73 -9.13 2.59
CA MET A 150 -2.57 -7.68 2.48
C MET A 150 -2.99 -7.20 1.09
N PHE A 151 -2.44 -7.79 0.02
CA PHE A 151 -2.80 -7.41 -1.36
C PHE A 151 -4.26 -7.69 -1.67
N TYR A 152 -4.80 -8.82 -1.21
CA TYR A 152 -6.19 -9.19 -1.42
C TYR A 152 -7.16 -8.17 -0.82
N ASN A 153 -6.92 -7.78 0.42
CA ASN A 153 -7.74 -6.80 1.13
C ASN A 153 -7.63 -5.41 0.49
N SER A 154 -6.42 -4.94 0.21
CA SER A 154 -6.19 -3.67 -0.46
C SER A 154 -6.90 -3.60 -1.82
N LEU A 155 -6.74 -4.61 -2.67
CA LEU A 155 -7.40 -4.67 -3.97
C LEU A 155 -8.94 -4.73 -3.83
N ASN A 156 -9.45 -5.43 -2.81
CA ASN A 156 -10.88 -5.51 -2.54
C ASN A 156 -11.47 -4.14 -2.17
N GLU A 157 -10.83 -3.43 -1.25
CA GLU A 157 -11.25 -2.09 -0.85
C GLU A 157 -11.26 -1.13 -2.05
N GLN A 158 -10.17 -1.10 -2.81
CA GLN A 158 -10.01 -0.16 -3.92
C GLN A 158 -10.96 -0.41 -5.08
N ARG A 159 -11.23 -1.69 -5.45
CA ARG A 159 -12.18 -1.99 -6.54
C ARG A 159 -13.61 -1.54 -6.17
N HIS A 160 -14.00 -1.65 -4.89
CA HIS A 160 -15.30 -1.17 -4.41
C HIS A 160 -15.34 0.36 -4.33
N LEU A 161 -14.31 0.99 -3.76
CA LEU A 161 -14.17 2.45 -3.73
C LEU A 161 -14.28 3.03 -5.15
N THR A 162 -13.50 2.49 -6.08
CA THR A 162 -13.51 2.94 -7.48
C THR A 162 -14.88 2.73 -8.13
N GLY A 163 -15.57 1.62 -7.81
CA GLY A 163 -16.94 1.35 -8.27
C GLY A 163 -17.94 2.41 -7.81
N VAL A 164 -17.88 2.83 -6.55
CA VAL A 164 -18.72 3.93 -6.02
C VAL A 164 -18.38 5.24 -6.72
N MET A 165 -17.09 5.54 -6.92
CA MET A 165 -16.65 6.77 -7.59
C MET A 165 -17.10 6.86 -9.04
N VAL A 166 -17.12 5.74 -9.79
CA VAL A 166 -17.68 5.69 -11.16
C VAL A 166 -19.11 6.17 -11.20
N GLY A 167 -19.93 5.80 -10.19
CA GLY A 167 -21.33 6.23 -10.09
C GLY A 167 -21.52 7.72 -9.82
N LEU A 168 -20.54 8.36 -9.20
CA LEU A 168 -20.58 9.77 -8.80
C LEU A 168 -19.88 10.70 -9.79
N GLU A 169 -18.92 10.21 -10.57
CA GLU A 169 -18.11 11.05 -11.47
C GLU A 169 -18.90 11.47 -12.70
N THR A 170 -18.91 12.77 -12.96
CA THR A 170 -19.63 13.40 -14.08
C THR A 170 -18.70 13.80 -15.23
N ASP A 171 -17.39 13.98 -14.96
CA ASP A 171 -16.42 14.25 -16.02
C ASP A 171 -16.16 12.95 -16.82
N PRO A 172 -16.40 12.94 -18.16
CA PRO A 172 -16.27 11.72 -18.96
C PRO A 172 -14.85 11.12 -18.97
N ALA A 173 -13.81 11.97 -18.94
CA ALA A 173 -12.41 11.50 -18.95
C ALA A 173 -12.03 10.88 -17.61
N LEU A 174 -12.43 11.51 -16.50
CA LEU A 174 -12.20 10.97 -15.16
C LEU A 174 -13.05 9.72 -14.90
N ARG A 175 -14.30 9.68 -15.37
CA ARG A 175 -15.12 8.46 -15.32
C ARG A 175 -14.45 7.32 -16.08
N LYS A 176 -13.95 7.55 -17.29
CA LYS A 176 -13.24 6.53 -18.07
C LYS A 176 -11.97 6.04 -17.38
N PHE A 177 -11.23 6.94 -16.73
CA PHE A 177 -10.08 6.56 -15.90
C PHE A 177 -10.52 5.63 -14.76
N LEU A 178 -11.58 5.97 -14.03
CA LEU A 178 -12.10 5.15 -12.92
C LEU A 178 -12.60 3.77 -13.40
N GLU A 179 -13.34 3.71 -14.50
CA GLU A 179 -13.82 2.44 -15.09
C GLU A 179 -12.65 1.53 -15.46
N THR A 180 -11.61 2.09 -16.09
CA THR A 180 -10.40 1.36 -16.47
C THR A 180 -9.66 0.86 -15.22
N THR A 181 -9.50 1.73 -14.22
CA THR A 181 -8.85 1.40 -12.95
C THR A 181 -9.62 0.29 -12.22
N LYS A 182 -10.96 0.37 -12.14
CA LYS A 182 -11.81 -0.65 -11.54
C LYS A 182 -11.59 -2.01 -12.19
N ALA A 183 -11.65 -2.08 -13.53
CA ALA A 183 -11.45 -3.33 -14.25
C ALA A 183 -10.05 -3.94 -14.01
N GLN A 184 -9.03 -3.10 -13.93
CA GLN A 184 -7.65 -3.52 -13.64
C GLN A 184 -7.50 -4.03 -12.19
N LEU A 185 -8.16 -3.41 -11.22
CA LEU A 185 -8.18 -3.84 -9.81
C LEU A 185 -8.93 -5.18 -9.67
N GLU A 186 -10.07 -5.35 -10.34
CA GLU A 186 -10.84 -6.60 -10.34
C GLU A 186 -10.05 -7.77 -10.91
N ALA A 187 -9.34 -7.58 -12.01
CA ALA A 187 -8.49 -8.61 -12.61
C ALA A 187 -7.36 -9.05 -11.65
N ARG A 188 -6.74 -8.10 -10.96
CA ARG A 188 -5.66 -8.37 -9.98
C ARG A 188 -6.20 -9.01 -8.71
N TYR A 189 -7.34 -8.56 -8.22
CA TYR A 189 -8.04 -9.18 -7.10
C TYR A 189 -8.34 -10.66 -7.37
N ALA A 190 -8.88 -10.98 -8.54
CA ALA A 190 -9.14 -12.36 -8.94
C ALA A 190 -7.85 -13.19 -9.01
N LYS A 191 -6.75 -12.60 -9.51
CA LYS A 191 -5.45 -13.27 -9.63
C LYS A 191 -4.83 -13.58 -8.26
N VAL A 192 -4.88 -12.62 -7.33
CA VAL A 192 -4.41 -12.81 -5.93
C VAL A 192 -5.27 -13.86 -5.23
N GLY A 193 -6.60 -13.78 -5.35
CA GLY A 193 -7.54 -14.74 -4.78
C GLY A 193 -7.33 -16.17 -5.30
N ALA A 194 -7.06 -16.33 -6.60
CA ALA A 194 -6.76 -17.63 -7.19
C ALA A 194 -5.46 -18.23 -6.63
N LEU A 195 -4.43 -17.40 -6.42
CA LEU A 195 -3.18 -17.85 -5.80
C LEU A 195 -3.37 -18.23 -4.33
N LEU A 196 -4.08 -17.41 -3.55
CA LEU A 196 -4.45 -17.71 -2.16
C LEU A 196 -5.19 -19.04 -2.05
N ASN A 197 -6.25 -19.22 -2.84
CA ASN A 197 -7.05 -20.44 -2.81
C ASN A 197 -6.20 -21.66 -3.12
N ARG A 198 -5.43 -21.65 -4.20
CA ARG A 198 -4.62 -22.78 -4.62
C ARG A 198 -3.55 -23.15 -3.60
N ARG A 199 -2.95 -22.19 -2.90
CA ARG A 199 -1.84 -22.47 -1.98
C ARG A 199 -2.28 -22.76 -0.55
N TYR A 200 -3.41 -22.22 -0.10
CA TYR A 200 -3.75 -22.24 1.33
C TYR A 200 -5.14 -22.79 1.66
N PHE A 201 -6.04 -22.93 0.68
CA PHE A 201 -7.41 -23.33 0.92
C PHE A 201 -7.89 -24.54 0.10
N THR A 202 -7.11 -25.03 -0.86
CA THR A 202 -7.39 -26.32 -1.51
C THR A 202 -6.78 -27.45 -0.67
N GLN A 203 -7.62 -28.28 -0.09
CA GLN A 203 -7.25 -29.61 0.45
C GLN A 203 -7.26 -30.63 -0.66
#